data_96d87f5ba737df9233a14094dea85dc1
#
_entry.id   96d87f5ba737df9233a14094dea85dc1
#
_cell.length_a   1.000
_cell.length_b   1.000
_cell.length_c   1.000
_cell.angle_alpha   90.00
_cell.angle_beta   90.00
_cell.angle_gamma   90.00
#
_symmetry.space_group_name_H-M   'P 1'
#
loop_
_entity.id
_entity.type
_entity.pdbx_description
1 polymer ?
#
loop_
_entity_poly.entity_id
_entity_poly.type
_entity_poly.pdbx_seq_one_letter_code
_entity_poly.pdbx_strand_id
1 'polypeptide(L)'
;MKKTIIFIAVAMLCLFFGDTICAQTTINAPIYGNEPIKVGERVPDLLFTNVINGDRKPLQLSALKGKAYILDFWGTWCGSCISGFPKMEKFQKKYSKNLEVLLVNDSNVDSAENILRFLEKRILDGAEIYLPVISERTFTQTLFPHRFYPHVVWIGADRRLKAVTNARAVTDENISRLIAGLDIVLPMKEL
;
A
#
# COMPACT_ATOMS: atom_id res chain seq x y z
N MET A 1 38.98 37.91 -38.97
CA MET A 1 38.30 36.77 -39.63
C MET A 1 38.42 35.46 -38.87
N LYS A 2 39.60 35.04 -38.35
CA LYS A 2 39.74 33.76 -37.62
C LYS A 2 38.95 33.70 -36.27
N LYS A 3 38.84 34.80 -35.54
CA LYS A 3 38.10 34.85 -34.25
C LYS A 3 36.57 34.73 -34.43
N THR A 4 36.01 35.26 -35.49
CA THR A 4 34.58 35.20 -35.78
C THR A 4 34.13 33.81 -36.17
N ILE A 5 34.94 33.03 -36.87
CA ILE A 5 34.69 31.67 -37.28
C ILE A 5 34.65 30.73 -36.05
N ILE A 6 35.51 30.94 -35.05
CA ILE A 6 35.57 30.16 -33.82
C ILE A 6 34.31 30.36 -32.99
N PHE A 7 33.78 31.59 -32.88
CA PHE A 7 32.55 31.87 -32.16
C PHE A 7 31.31 31.20 -32.80
N ILE A 8 31.25 31.19 -34.14
CA ILE A 8 30.13 30.54 -34.84
C ILE A 8 30.23 29.01 -34.68
N ALA A 9 31.42 28.42 -34.72
CA ALA A 9 31.60 26.99 -34.52
C ALA A 9 31.21 26.53 -33.09
N VAL A 10 31.53 27.31 -32.06
CA VAL A 10 31.17 27.02 -30.67
C VAL A 10 29.65 27.20 -30.43
N ALA A 11 29.04 28.22 -31.04
CA ALA A 11 27.60 28.43 -30.96
C ALA A 11 26.80 27.29 -31.65
N MET A 12 27.29 26.79 -32.82
CA MET A 12 26.70 25.64 -33.47
C MET A 12 26.86 24.33 -32.66
N LEU A 13 27.97 24.14 -31.98
CA LEU A 13 28.23 22.96 -31.15
C LEU A 13 27.26 22.89 -29.96
N CYS A 14 26.88 24.05 -29.38
CA CYS A 14 25.92 24.11 -28.27
C CYS A 14 24.47 23.76 -28.71
N LEU A 15 24.14 23.92 -29.99
CA LEU A 15 22.80 23.56 -30.50
C LEU A 15 22.64 22.05 -30.73
N PHE A 16 23.72 21.27 -30.81
CA PHE A 16 23.67 19.81 -30.97
C PHE A 16 23.68 19.04 -29.65
N PHE A 17 23.92 19.67 -28.51
CA PHE A 17 23.89 19.03 -27.18
C PHE A 17 22.70 19.45 -26.33
N GLY A 18 21.71 20.14 -26.92
CA GLY A 18 20.56 20.69 -26.23
C GLY A 18 19.40 19.69 -25.98
N ASP A 19 19.48 18.49 -26.53
CA ASP A 19 18.45 17.45 -26.26
C ASP A 19 18.85 16.65 -25.02
N THR A 20 18.81 17.28 -23.85
CA THR A 20 18.56 16.53 -22.63
C THR A 20 17.16 15.95 -22.74
N ILE A 21 17.08 14.75 -23.30
CA ILE A 21 15.89 13.90 -23.20
C ILE A 21 15.64 13.73 -21.72
N CYS A 22 14.79 14.59 -21.16
CA CYS A 22 14.13 14.31 -19.89
C CYS A 22 13.25 13.08 -20.17
N ALA A 23 13.84 11.90 -20.04
CA ALA A 23 13.08 10.65 -20.06
C ALA A 23 12.10 10.74 -18.89
N GLN A 24 10.91 11.27 -19.16
CA GLN A 24 9.77 11.09 -18.29
C GLN A 24 9.54 9.59 -18.26
N THR A 25 10.07 8.95 -17.22
CA THR A 25 9.68 7.60 -16.87
C THR A 25 8.21 7.68 -16.49
N THR A 26 7.33 7.56 -17.47
CA THR A 26 5.93 7.27 -17.22
C THR A 26 5.93 5.93 -16.52
N ILE A 27 5.76 5.97 -15.20
CA ILE A 27 5.44 4.77 -14.43
C ILE A 27 4.05 4.38 -14.93
N ASN A 28 4.00 3.49 -15.92
CA ASN A 28 2.75 2.87 -16.32
C ASN A 28 2.25 2.13 -15.10
N ALA A 29 1.17 2.64 -14.49
CA ALA A 29 0.52 1.95 -13.40
C ALA A 29 0.20 0.52 -13.87
N PRO A 30 0.56 -0.51 -13.12
CA PRO A 30 0.31 -1.87 -13.53
C PRO A 30 -1.21 -2.05 -13.71
N ILE A 31 -1.60 -2.61 -14.86
CA ILE A 31 -3.00 -2.95 -15.12
C ILE A 31 -3.29 -4.23 -14.34
N TYR A 32 -4.01 -4.12 -13.25
CA TYR A 32 -4.53 -5.25 -12.50
C TYR A 32 -5.80 -5.78 -13.20
N GLY A 33 -6.14 -7.06 -12.98
CA GLY A 33 -7.38 -7.64 -13.50
C GLY A 33 -8.62 -6.86 -13.03
N ASN A 34 -9.71 -6.98 -13.79
CA ASN A 34 -10.97 -6.29 -13.51
C ASN A 34 -11.95 -7.13 -12.67
N GLU A 35 -11.48 -8.25 -12.12
CA GLU A 35 -12.30 -9.18 -11.36
C GLU A 35 -11.81 -9.30 -9.90
N PRO A 36 -12.73 -9.52 -8.93
CA PRO A 36 -12.37 -9.80 -7.56
C PRO A 36 -11.50 -11.04 -7.43
N ILE A 37 -10.46 -10.96 -6.59
CA ILE A 37 -9.61 -12.10 -6.27
C ILE A 37 -10.34 -13.03 -5.31
N LYS A 38 -10.42 -14.31 -5.65
CA LYS A 38 -11.03 -15.35 -4.81
C LYS A 38 -10.00 -15.94 -3.84
N VAL A 39 -10.51 -16.46 -2.71
CA VAL A 39 -9.66 -17.18 -1.76
C VAL A 39 -8.97 -18.36 -2.45
N GLY A 40 -7.67 -18.48 -2.21
CA GLY A 40 -6.78 -19.44 -2.88
C GLY A 40 -6.10 -18.91 -4.15
N GLU A 41 -6.63 -17.86 -4.77
CA GLU A 41 -6.02 -17.27 -5.96
C GLU A 41 -4.79 -16.42 -5.61
N ARG A 42 -3.90 -16.26 -6.60
CA ARG A 42 -2.69 -15.47 -6.44
C ARG A 42 -3.02 -13.99 -6.56
N VAL A 43 -2.65 -13.24 -5.56
CA VAL A 43 -2.71 -11.77 -5.58
C VAL A 43 -1.61 -11.25 -6.50
N PRO A 44 -1.92 -10.38 -7.47
CA PRO A 44 -0.92 -9.76 -8.33
C PRO A 44 0.10 -8.96 -7.51
N ASP A 45 1.17 -8.53 -8.14
CA ASP A 45 2.19 -7.74 -7.46
C ASP A 45 1.73 -6.28 -7.33
N LEU A 46 0.99 -6.01 -6.25
CA LEU A 46 0.40 -4.70 -6.02
C LEU A 46 1.48 -3.65 -5.79
N LEU A 47 1.38 -2.53 -6.49
CA LEU A 47 2.20 -1.33 -6.31
C LEU A 47 1.33 -0.22 -5.73
N PHE A 48 1.59 0.15 -4.49
CA PHE A 48 0.96 1.27 -3.81
C PHE A 48 1.83 2.51 -3.99
N THR A 49 1.36 3.47 -4.78
CA THR A 49 2.11 4.69 -5.09
C THR A 49 1.88 5.81 -4.09
N ASN A 50 0.74 5.80 -3.41
CA ASN A 50 0.32 6.85 -2.48
C ASN A 50 0.49 6.42 -1.02
N VAL A 51 1.73 6.27 -0.56
CA VAL A 51 2.06 6.08 0.86
C VAL A 51 2.09 7.44 1.54
N ILE A 52 1.24 7.64 2.55
CA ILE A 52 0.99 8.95 3.18
C ILE A 52 1.99 9.27 4.30
N ASN A 53 2.44 8.28 5.05
CA ASN A 53 3.36 8.44 6.17
C ASN A 53 4.71 7.76 5.92
N GLY A 54 5.59 7.80 6.93
CA GLY A 54 6.93 7.23 6.82
C GLY A 54 7.78 7.95 5.77
N ASP A 55 8.52 7.21 4.96
CA ASP A 55 9.39 7.75 3.90
C ASP A 55 8.64 8.09 2.60
N ARG A 56 7.33 7.85 2.57
CA ARG A 56 6.41 8.13 1.44
C ARG A 56 6.85 7.53 0.11
N LYS A 57 7.66 6.48 0.14
CA LYS A 57 8.07 5.78 -1.07
C LYS A 57 6.98 4.81 -1.54
N PRO A 58 6.84 4.59 -2.85
CA PRO A 58 5.99 3.54 -3.37
C PRO A 58 6.34 2.19 -2.73
N LEU A 59 5.32 1.41 -2.38
CA LEU A 59 5.45 0.10 -1.77
C LEU A 59 4.94 -0.96 -2.73
N GLN A 60 5.81 -1.90 -3.11
CA GLN A 60 5.47 -3.04 -3.95
C GLN A 60 5.48 -4.31 -3.12
N LEU A 61 4.44 -5.15 -3.23
CA LEU A 61 4.36 -6.35 -2.40
C LEU A 61 5.55 -7.30 -2.60
N SER A 62 6.07 -7.43 -3.82
CA SER A 62 7.22 -8.29 -4.10
C SER A 62 8.53 -7.79 -3.47
N ALA A 63 8.62 -6.51 -3.09
CA ALA A 63 9.79 -5.98 -2.39
C ALA A 63 9.89 -6.53 -0.95
N LEU A 64 8.78 -6.98 -0.38
CA LEU A 64 8.66 -7.52 0.98
C LEU A 64 8.72 -9.05 0.97
N LYS A 65 9.75 -9.61 0.37
CA LYS A 65 9.90 -11.07 0.14
C LYS A 65 9.74 -11.89 1.42
N GLY A 66 9.02 -13.01 1.31
CA GLY A 66 8.87 -14.00 2.37
C GLY A 66 7.92 -13.60 3.49
N LYS A 67 7.27 -12.44 3.41
CA LYS A 67 6.28 -12.01 4.38
C LYS A 67 4.87 -12.39 3.95
N ALA A 68 4.02 -12.65 4.95
CA ALA A 68 2.58 -12.59 4.80
C ALA A 68 2.10 -11.14 4.95
N TYR A 69 0.90 -10.83 4.45
CA TYR A 69 0.37 -9.46 4.50
C TYR A 69 -1.02 -9.42 5.11
N ILE A 70 -1.25 -8.38 5.87
CA ILE A 70 -2.58 -7.94 6.29
C ILE A 70 -2.82 -6.58 5.64
N LEU A 71 -3.85 -6.49 4.78
CA LEU A 71 -4.36 -5.22 4.32
C LEU A 71 -5.58 -4.89 5.18
N ASP A 72 -5.45 -3.88 6.04
CA ASP A 72 -6.52 -3.42 6.92
C ASP A 72 -7.17 -2.18 6.32
N PHE A 73 -8.36 -2.35 5.76
CA PHE A 73 -9.09 -1.29 5.10
C PHE A 73 -9.86 -0.46 6.10
N TRP A 74 -9.70 0.87 6.01
CA TRP A 74 -10.22 1.80 6.99
C TRP A 74 -10.63 3.15 6.37
N GLY A 75 -11.30 3.99 7.16
CA GLY A 75 -11.59 5.40 6.84
C GLY A 75 -11.35 6.28 8.06
N THR A 76 -11.11 7.58 7.85
CA THR A 76 -10.88 8.56 8.94
C THR A 76 -12.07 8.69 9.90
N TRP A 77 -13.24 8.33 9.44
CA TRP A 77 -14.51 8.31 10.18
C TRP A 77 -14.82 6.96 10.85
N CYS A 78 -14.02 5.91 10.59
CA CYS A 78 -14.24 4.57 11.12
C CYS A 78 -13.63 4.41 12.52
N GLY A 79 -14.38 4.78 13.57
CA GLY A 79 -13.90 4.70 14.95
C GLY A 79 -13.44 3.30 15.37
N SER A 80 -14.14 2.24 14.94
CA SER A 80 -13.76 0.85 15.23
C SER A 80 -12.47 0.41 14.52
N CYS A 81 -12.17 0.96 13.33
CA CYS A 81 -10.90 0.72 12.65
C CYS A 81 -9.76 1.38 13.44
N ILE A 82 -9.93 2.67 13.75
CA ILE A 82 -8.92 3.49 14.46
C ILE A 82 -8.58 2.88 15.83
N SER A 83 -9.58 2.41 16.57
CA SER A 83 -9.34 1.74 17.85
C SER A 83 -8.58 0.42 17.72
N GLY A 84 -8.55 -0.18 16.52
CA GLY A 84 -7.81 -1.40 16.19
C GLY A 84 -6.32 -1.18 15.90
N PHE A 85 -5.90 0.03 15.52
CA PHE A 85 -4.53 0.30 15.09
C PHE A 85 -3.44 -0.08 16.10
N PRO A 86 -3.56 0.20 17.41
CA PRO A 86 -2.56 -0.24 18.38
C PRO A 86 -2.37 -1.76 18.40
N LYS A 87 -3.43 -2.51 18.16
CA LYS A 87 -3.37 -3.97 18.05
C LYS A 87 -2.61 -4.40 16.78
N MET A 88 -2.87 -3.76 15.66
CA MET A 88 -2.16 -4.02 14.40
C MET A 88 -0.66 -3.70 14.54
N GLU A 89 -0.30 -2.58 15.16
CA GLU A 89 1.09 -2.22 15.44
C GLU A 89 1.80 -3.23 16.35
N LYS A 90 1.09 -3.71 17.39
CA LYS A 90 1.62 -4.78 18.24
C LYS A 90 1.95 -6.04 17.44
N PHE A 91 1.10 -6.44 16.51
CA PHE A 91 1.34 -7.59 15.65
C PHE A 91 2.47 -7.33 14.64
N GLN A 92 2.49 -6.16 14.01
CA GLN A 92 3.61 -5.76 13.14
C GLN A 92 4.94 -5.84 13.88
N LYS A 93 5.02 -5.30 15.09
CA LYS A 93 6.24 -5.33 15.92
C LYS A 93 6.63 -6.76 16.28
N LYS A 94 5.65 -7.58 16.73
CA LYS A 94 5.89 -8.97 17.16
C LYS A 94 6.37 -9.86 16.00
N TYR A 95 5.80 -9.68 14.82
CA TYR A 95 6.02 -10.54 13.66
C TYR A 95 6.75 -9.87 12.51
N SER A 96 7.50 -8.81 12.76
CA SER A 96 8.11 -7.91 11.75
C SER A 96 8.95 -8.62 10.69
N LYS A 97 9.52 -9.79 10.99
CA LYS A 97 10.31 -10.59 10.03
C LYS A 97 9.44 -11.30 9.01
N ASN A 98 8.21 -11.67 9.37
CA ASN A 98 7.35 -12.56 8.59
C ASN A 98 5.98 -11.97 8.23
N LEU A 99 5.65 -10.81 8.78
CA LEU A 99 4.37 -10.11 8.57
C LEU A 99 4.63 -8.68 8.12
N GLU A 100 3.77 -8.21 7.22
CA GLU A 100 3.60 -6.79 6.92
C GLU A 100 2.14 -6.40 7.06
N VAL A 101 1.87 -5.36 7.84
CA VAL A 101 0.54 -4.80 8.02
C VAL A 101 0.48 -3.45 7.32
N LEU A 102 -0.48 -3.30 6.41
CA LEU A 102 -0.70 -2.09 5.64
C LEU A 102 -2.09 -1.54 5.96
N LEU A 103 -2.18 -0.29 6.37
CA LEU A 103 -3.43 0.42 6.57
C LEU A 103 -3.86 1.04 5.23
N VAL A 104 -4.87 0.49 4.59
CA VAL A 104 -5.32 0.92 3.26
C VAL A 104 -6.59 1.76 3.39
N ASN A 105 -6.50 3.04 3.08
CA ASN A 105 -7.67 3.90 2.96
C ASN A 105 -8.08 3.97 1.49
N ASP A 106 -9.20 3.35 1.15
CA ASP A 106 -9.82 3.40 -0.17
C ASP A 106 -11.22 4.04 -0.13
N SER A 107 -11.49 4.77 0.93
CA SER A 107 -12.74 5.50 1.12
C SER A 107 -12.93 6.57 0.04
N ASN A 108 -14.15 6.68 -0.46
CA ASN A 108 -14.50 7.71 -1.44
C ASN A 108 -14.72 9.11 -0.84
N VAL A 109 -14.78 9.19 0.49
CA VAL A 109 -14.95 10.47 1.21
C VAL A 109 -13.63 10.99 1.80
N ASP A 110 -12.58 10.17 1.82
CA ASP A 110 -11.27 10.58 2.30
C ASP A 110 -10.36 10.97 1.13
N SER A 111 -9.79 12.15 1.17
CA SER A 111 -8.68 12.56 0.32
C SER A 111 -7.34 12.27 1.00
N ALA A 112 -6.26 12.21 0.23
CA ALA A 112 -4.91 12.09 0.78
C ALA A 112 -4.61 13.21 1.80
N GLU A 113 -5.11 14.43 1.56
CA GLU A 113 -4.98 15.56 2.48
C GLU A 113 -5.76 15.35 3.79
N ASN A 114 -6.98 14.79 3.72
CA ASN A 114 -7.77 14.48 4.91
C ASN A 114 -7.09 13.41 5.75
N ILE A 115 -6.53 12.39 5.12
CA ILE A 115 -5.75 11.34 5.79
C ILE A 115 -4.52 11.95 6.45
N LEU A 116 -3.77 12.82 5.76
CA LEU A 116 -2.59 13.48 6.32
C LEU A 116 -2.94 14.31 7.55
N ARG A 117 -3.98 15.15 7.47
CA ARG A 117 -4.47 15.94 8.62
C ARG A 117 -4.89 15.06 9.80
N PHE A 118 -5.54 13.93 9.51
CA PHE A 118 -5.89 12.97 10.55
C PHE A 118 -4.64 12.41 11.23
N LEU A 119 -3.61 12.03 10.48
CA LEU A 119 -2.36 11.50 11.03
C LEU A 119 -1.61 12.55 11.86
N GLU A 120 -1.53 13.80 11.37
CA GLU A 120 -0.92 14.92 12.10
C GLU A 120 -1.62 15.14 13.46
N LYS A 121 -2.96 15.12 13.46
CA LYS A 121 -3.72 15.21 14.72
C LYS A 121 -3.40 14.05 15.65
N ARG A 122 -3.28 12.83 15.14
CA ARG A 122 -2.91 11.65 15.97
C ARG A 122 -1.54 11.81 16.63
N ILE A 123 -0.57 12.40 15.93
CA ILE A 123 0.75 12.72 16.50
C ILE A 123 0.60 13.71 17.65
N LEU A 124 -0.16 14.79 17.47
CA LEU A 124 -0.41 15.79 18.52
C LEU A 124 -1.12 15.20 19.75
N ASP A 125 -2.00 14.23 19.54
CA ASP A 125 -2.73 13.52 20.59
C ASP A 125 -1.87 12.42 21.26
N GLY A 126 -0.58 12.27 20.90
CA GLY A 126 0.32 11.24 21.42
C GLY A 126 -0.03 9.81 20.97
N ALA A 127 -0.74 9.67 19.87
CA ALA A 127 -1.21 8.39 19.32
C ALA A 127 -0.75 8.22 17.87
N GLU A 128 0.53 8.47 17.60
CA GLU A 128 1.17 8.32 16.30
C GLU A 128 0.98 6.91 15.73
N ILE A 129 0.84 6.84 14.41
CA ILE A 129 0.66 5.60 13.66
C ILE A 129 1.92 5.32 12.86
N TYR A 130 2.61 4.22 13.17
CA TYR A 130 3.87 3.81 12.54
C TYR A 130 3.69 2.83 11.38
N LEU A 131 2.51 2.21 11.24
CA LEU A 131 2.20 1.33 10.12
C LEU A 131 2.13 2.15 8.82
N PRO A 132 2.54 1.59 7.68
CA PRO A 132 2.34 2.24 6.38
C PRO A 132 0.86 2.55 6.15
N VAL A 133 0.55 3.82 5.94
CA VAL A 133 -0.80 4.30 5.59
C VAL A 133 -0.83 4.60 4.11
N ILE A 134 -1.74 3.96 3.40
CA ILE A 134 -1.86 4.00 1.95
C ILE A 134 -3.20 4.61 1.58
N SER A 135 -3.20 5.57 0.66
CA SER A 135 -4.40 6.09 0.02
C SER A 135 -4.47 5.49 -1.38
N GLU A 136 -5.26 4.42 -1.56
CA GLU A 136 -5.36 3.73 -2.84
C GLU A 136 -6.78 3.22 -3.06
N ARG A 137 -7.37 3.59 -4.16
CA ARG A 137 -8.74 3.24 -4.51
C ARG A 137 -8.88 2.62 -5.90
N THR A 138 -7.91 2.88 -6.76
CA THR A 138 -8.01 2.57 -8.19
C THR A 138 -8.28 1.09 -8.45
N PHE A 139 -7.57 0.21 -7.74
CA PHE A 139 -7.69 -1.23 -7.93
C PHE A 139 -8.22 -1.97 -6.70
N THR A 140 -8.18 -1.36 -5.51
CA THR A 140 -8.52 -2.05 -4.26
C THR A 140 -9.97 -2.45 -4.20
N GLN A 141 -10.89 -1.59 -4.65
CA GLN A 141 -12.32 -1.87 -4.72
C GLN A 141 -12.66 -2.96 -5.74
N THR A 142 -11.87 -3.08 -6.81
CA THR A 142 -12.07 -4.14 -7.82
C THR A 142 -11.56 -5.47 -7.30
N LEU A 143 -10.33 -5.49 -6.75
CA LEU A 143 -9.67 -6.74 -6.34
C LEU A 143 -10.19 -7.28 -5.00
N PHE A 144 -10.58 -6.39 -4.09
CA PHE A 144 -11.05 -6.71 -2.74
C PHE A 144 -12.35 -5.96 -2.43
N PRO A 145 -13.45 -6.23 -3.16
CA PRO A 145 -14.69 -5.49 -3.01
C PRO A 145 -15.23 -5.59 -1.59
N HIS A 146 -15.74 -4.47 -1.07
CA HIS A 146 -16.37 -4.42 0.24
C HIS A 146 -17.28 -3.20 0.37
N ARG A 147 -18.23 -3.27 1.28
CA ARG A 147 -19.22 -2.20 1.55
C ARG A 147 -19.02 -1.54 2.90
N PHE A 148 -18.39 -2.25 3.84
CA PHE A 148 -18.30 -1.83 5.24
C PHE A 148 -16.89 -1.99 5.76
N TYR A 149 -16.47 -1.05 6.60
CA TYR A 149 -15.23 -1.11 7.38
C TYR A 149 -15.53 -1.57 8.83
N PRO A 150 -14.57 -2.19 9.53
CA PRO A 150 -13.29 -2.63 9.02
C PRO A 150 -13.40 -3.82 8.07
N HIS A 151 -12.49 -3.89 7.11
CA HIS A 151 -12.37 -4.97 6.15
C HIS A 151 -10.91 -5.40 6.10
N VAL A 152 -10.62 -6.69 6.32
CA VAL A 152 -9.26 -7.19 6.46
C VAL A 152 -9.00 -8.30 5.46
N VAL A 153 -8.00 -8.10 4.63
CA VAL A 153 -7.54 -9.03 3.60
C VAL A 153 -6.26 -9.72 4.08
N TRP A 154 -6.23 -11.04 4.01
CA TRP A 154 -5.15 -11.89 4.48
C TRP A 154 -4.44 -12.53 3.30
N ILE A 155 -3.17 -12.23 3.12
CA ILE A 155 -2.35 -12.74 2.01
C ILE A 155 -1.18 -13.52 2.59
N GLY A 156 -1.03 -14.77 2.16
CA GLY A 156 0.09 -15.61 2.58
C GLY A 156 1.42 -15.19 1.98
N ALA A 157 2.53 -15.70 2.52
CA ALA A 157 3.88 -15.49 1.97
C ALA A 157 4.02 -16.05 0.54
N ASP A 158 3.17 -16.98 0.15
CA ASP A 158 3.00 -17.51 -1.21
C ASP A 158 2.23 -16.55 -2.14
N ARG A 159 1.84 -15.38 -1.61
CA ARG A 159 1.05 -14.37 -2.29
C ARG A 159 -0.34 -14.85 -2.73
N ARG A 160 -0.91 -15.82 -2.01
CA ARG A 160 -2.32 -16.22 -2.22
C ARG A 160 -3.22 -15.54 -1.21
N LEU A 161 -4.40 -15.16 -1.67
CA LEU A 161 -5.47 -14.68 -0.79
C LEU A 161 -5.92 -15.84 0.10
N LYS A 162 -5.76 -15.69 1.41
CA LYS A 162 -6.10 -16.72 2.39
C LYS A 162 -7.48 -16.51 3.01
N ALA A 163 -7.85 -15.26 3.27
CA ALA A 163 -9.15 -14.92 3.86
C ALA A 163 -9.51 -13.45 3.63
N VAL A 164 -10.79 -13.15 3.78
CA VAL A 164 -11.35 -11.80 3.89
C VAL A 164 -12.26 -11.78 5.11
N THR A 165 -11.98 -10.90 6.08
CA THR A 165 -12.65 -10.91 7.39
C THR A 165 -12.94 -9.51 7.92
N ASN A 166 -13.53 -9.43 9.10
CA ASN A 166 -13.52 -8.21 9.92
C ASN A 166 -12.29 -8.20 10.87
N ALA A 167 -12.06 -7.09 11.56
CA ALA A 167 -10.92 -6.92 12.46
C ALA A 167 -10.94 -7.85 13.71
N ARG A 168 -12.08 -8.49 14.05
CA ARG A 168 -12.16 -9.42 15.19
C ARG A 168 -11.35 -10.68 14.93
N ALA A 169 -11.29 -11.12 13.66
CA ALA A 169 -10.52 -12.29 13.25
C ALA A 169 -9.00 -12.13 13.38
N VAL A 170 -8.50 -10.89 13.47
CA VAL A 170 -7.07 -10.61 13.62
C VAL A 170 -6.66 -10.93 15.05
N THR A 171 -6.25 -12.16 15.30
CA THR A 171 -5.77 -12.68 16.59
C THR A 171 -4.33 -13.16 16.46
N ASP A 172 -3.66 -13.31 17.57
CA ASP A 172 -2.28 -13.83 17.61
C ASP A 172 -2.20 -15.24 17.00
N GLU A 173 -3.16 -16.08 17.31
CA GLU A 173 -3.25 -17.44 16.77
C GLU A 173 -3.39 -17.43 15.24
N ASN A 174 -4.34 -16.65 14.72
CA ASN A 174 -4.61 -16.60 13.28
C ASN A 174 -3.42 -16.03 12.49
N ILE A 175 -2.76 -15.00 13.04
CA ILE A 175 -1.54 -14.46 12.43
C ILE A 175 -0.42 -15.49 12.44
N SER A 176 -0.22 -16.21 13.55
CA SER A 176 0.79 -17.26 13.64
C SER A 176 0.54 -18.35 12.60
N ARG A 177 -0.71 -18.76 12.39
CA ARG A 177 -1.10 -19.73 11.35
C ARG A 177 -0.83 -19.20 9.94
N LEU A 178 -1.20 -17.94 9.67
CA LEU A 178 -0.92 -17.28 8.39
C LEU A 178 0.57 -17.30 8.05
N ILE A 179 1.41 -16.90 9.00
CA ILE A 179 2.87 -16.83 8.84
C ILE A 179 3.47 -18.23 8.64
N ALA A 180 2.93 -19.22 9.33
CA ALA A 180 3.35 -20.63 9.19
C ALA A 180 2.88 -21.28 7.88
N GLY A 181 2.09 -20.56 7.07
CA GLY A 181 1.51 -21.12 5.83
C GLY A 181 0.44 -22.18 6.05
N LEU A 182 -0.10 -22.24 7.28
CA LEU A 182 -1.16 -23.19 7.64
C LEU A 182 -2.53 -22.67 7.17
N ASP A 183 -3.44 -23.58 6.94
CA ASP A 183 -4.82 -23.23 6.60
C ASP A 183 -5.46 -22.42 7.71
N ILE A 184 -6.10 -21.31 7.34
CA ILE A 184 -6.84 -20.45 8.23
C ILE A 184 -8.33 -20.64 7.94
N VAL A 185 -9.04 -21.24 8.90
CA VAL A 185 -10.49 -21.33 8.83
C VAL A 185 -11.07 -20.14 9.59
N LEU A 186 -11.42 -19.10 8.85
CA LEU A 186 -11.98 -17.87 9.41
C LEU A 186 -13.41 -17.65 8.91
N PRO A 187 -14.29 -17.06 9.73
CA PRO A 187 -15.59 -16.63 9.25
C PRO A 187 -15.36 -15.56 8.16
N MET A 188 -15.67 -15.93 6.93
CA MET A 188 -15.58 -15.02 5.80
C MET A 188 -16.56 -13.87 5.96
N LYS A 189 -16.13 -12.67 5.67
CA LYS A 189 -17.01 -11.52 5.60
C LYS A 189 -17.83 -11.61 4.31
N GLU A 190 -19.14 -11.50 4.42
CA GLU A 190 -19.99 -11.33 3.25
C GLU A 190 -19.68 -10.00 2.56
N LEU A 191 -19.60 -10.02 1.23
CA LEU A 191 -19.24 -8.89 0.38
C LEU A 191 -20.44 -7.97 0.11
#